data_966d65ae41c628fd2f40ae1ad46ca23f
#
_entry.id   966d65ae41c628fd2f40ae1ad46ca23f
#
_cell.length_a   1.000
_cell.length_b   1.000
_cell.length_c   1.000
_cell.angle_alpha   90.00
_cell.angle_beta   90.00
_cell.angle_gamma   90.00
#
_symmetry.space_group_name_H-M   'P 1'
#
loop_
_entity.id
_entity.type
_entity.pdbx_description
1 polymer ?
#
loop_
_entity_poly.entity_id
_entity_poly.type
_entity_poly.pdbx_seq_one_letter_code
_entity_poly.pdbx_strand_id
1 'polypeptide(L)'
;DEIILNVPNINRPALQLAGFFDHFDSHRVQIIGNVETAYVATLSREQKIYVFDKMFSFNIPCLVYCRNHMPDEDVLELARKYSVPLLASRCNTSDVFARVLRYLQETLAPTLTIHGVLMDIFGEGVLITGESGIGKSEAALELIKRGHRLVADDAVELHRVTEELLVGRAPEVTRHFIELRGIGIVDVKTLFGVESVKETQSVD
;
A
#
# COMPACT_ATOMS: atom_id res chain seq x y z
N ASP A 1 -16.53 11.72 -7.83
CA ASP A 1 -16.42 10.33 -8.30
C ASP A 1 -15.28 9.67 -7.54
N GLU A 2 -15.47 8.42 -7.13
CA GLU A 2 -14.47 7.64 -6.43
C GLU A 2 -13.45 7.10 -7.44
N ILE A 3 -12.14 7.24 -7.15
CA ILE A 3 -11.06 6.74 -7.99
C ILE A 3 -10.49 5.51 -7.36
N ILE A 4 -10.59 4.40 -8.08
CA ILE A 4 -10.11 3.11 -7.62
C ILE A 4 -8.70 2.86 -8.19
N LEU A 5 -7.73 2.69 -7.29
CA LEU A 5 -6.38 2.24 -7.64
C LEU A 5 -6.31 0.72 -7.47
N ASN A 6 -5.99 0.00 -8.53
CA ASN A 6 -5.93 -1.47 -8.54
C ASN A 6 -4.58 -2.01 -9.04
N VAL A 7 -3.64 -1.13 -9.33
CA VAL A 7 -2.30 -1.50 -9.82
C VAL A 7 -1.24 -0.92 -8.90
N PRO A 8 -0.37 -1.74 -8.29
CA PRO A 8 0.64 -1.30 -7.32
C PRO A 8 1.89 -0.71 -8.01
N ASN A 9 1.72 -0.08 -9.15
CA ASN A 9 2.81 0.49 -9.93
C ASN A 9 2.57 1.96 -10.25
N ILE A 10 3.65 2.65 -10.55
CA ILE A 10 3.68 4.08 -10.86
C ILE A 10 4.32 4.27 -12.23
N ASN A 11 3.94 5.32 -12.94
CA ASN A 11 4.53 5.69 -14.21
C ASN A 11 5.04 7.14 -14.18
N ARG A 12 6.12 7.39 -14.92
CA ARG A 12 6.57 8.74 -15.28
C ARG A 12 6.29 8.96 -16.77
N PRO A 13 5.34 9.82 -17.13
CA PRO A 13 4.81 9.90 -18.49
C PRO A 13 5.72 10.68 -19.47
N ALA A 14 7.04 10.45 -19.42
CA ALA A 14 7.99 11.17 -20.23
C ALA A 14 7.78 10.96 -21.74
N LEU A 15 7.53 9.70 -22.16
CA LEU A 15 7.26 9.38 -23.58
C LEU A 15 5.87 9.89 -24.01
N GLN A 16 4.91 9.85 -23.13
CA GLN A 16 3.55 10.34 -23.39
C GLN A 16 3.54 11.86 -23.62
N LEU A 17 4.33 12.59 -22.84
CA LEU A 17 4.55 14.02 -23.05
C LEU A 17 5.25 14.33 -24.37
N ALA A 18 6.05 13.40 -24.91
CA ALA A 18 6.63 13.49 -26.24
C ALA A 18 5.67 13.02 -27.36
N GLY A 19 4.45 12.62 -27.03
CA GLY A 19 3.43 12.21 -27.99
C GLY A 19 3.40 10.71 -28.30
N PHE A 20 4.22 9.89 -27.64
CA PHE A 20 4.25 8.44 -27.83
C PHE A 20 3.41 7.71 -26.78
N PHE A 21 2.34 7.03 -27.21
CA PHE A 21 1.36 6.38 -26.35
C PHE A 21 1.26 4.87 -26.51
N ASP A 22 2.05 4.26 -27.38
CA ASP A 22 2.06 2.82 -27.53
C ASP A 22 2.52 2.16 -26.21
N HIS A 23 1.75 1.18 -25.74
CA HIS A 23 1.95 0.51 -24.45
C HIS A 23 1.90 1.45 -23.24
N PHE A 24 1.10 2.52 -23.31
CA PHE A 24 0.91 3.41 -22.17
C PHE A 24 0.13 2.74 -21.05
N ASP A 25 0.77 2.56 -19.90
CA ASP A 25 0.14 2.02 -18.68
C ASP A 25 -0.72 3.09 -17.99
N SER A 26 -1.90 3.34 -18.54
CA SER A 26 -2.81 4.38 -18.07
C SER A 26 -3.40 4.13 -16.68
N HIS A 27 -3.47 2.86 -16.24
CA HIS A 27 -4.02 2.50 -14.92
C HIS A 27 -3.07 2.82 -13.75
N ARG A 28 -1.84 3.23 -14.04
CA ARG A 28 -0.85 3.60 -13.02
C ARG A 28 -1.01 5.05 -12.58
N VAL A 29 -0.64 5.34 -11.34
CA VAL A 29 -0.44 6.72 -10.87
C VAL A 29 0.65 7.38 -11.71
N GLN A 30 0.36 8.53 -12.30
CA GLN A 30 1.31 9.29 -13.13
C GLN A 30 2.02 10.33 -12.28
N ILE A 31 3.36 10.42 -12.37
CA ILE A 31 4.17 11.38 -11.60
C ILE A 31 5.02 12.24 -12.52
N ILE A 32 4.91 13.56 -12.38
CA ILE A 32 5.70 14.58 -13.08
C ILE A 32 6.70 15.20 -12.11
N GLY A 33 7.96 15.25 -12.51
CA GLY A 33 9.05 15.92 -11.80
C GLY A 33 9.69 17.03 -12.62
N ASN A 34 10.92 17.43 -12.24
CA ASN A 34 11.65 18.50 -12.90
C ASN A 34 11.87 18.26 -14.41
N VAL A 35 12.21 17.04 -14.78
CA VAL A 35 12.56 16.71 -16.18
C VAL A 35 11.33 16.84 -17.06
N GLU A 36 10.21 16.26 -16.64
CA GLU A 36 8.95 16.31 -17.37
C GLU A 36 8.42 17.75 -17.43
N THR A 37 8.48 18.49 -16.32
CA THR A 37 8.04 19.91 -16.29
C THR A 37 8.91 20.78 -17.19
N ALA A 38 10.24 20.60 -17.18
CA ALA A 38 11.15 21.32 -18.05
C ALA A 38 10.87 21.01 -19.54
N TYR A 39 10.59 19.75 -19.86
CA TYR A 39 10.22 19.35 -21.20
C TYR A 39 8.88 19.98 -21.65
N VAL A 40 7.86 19.92 -20.81
CA VAL A 40 6.55 20.54 -21.09
C VAL A 40 6.69 22.05 -21.35
N ALA A 41 7.60 22.72 -20.66
CA ALA A 41 7.89 24.15 -20.89
C ALA A 41 8.48 24.45 -22.28
N THR A 42 9.04 23.45 -22.98
CA THR A 42 9.55 23.61 -24.35
C THR A 42 8.49 23.40 -25.43
N LEU A 43 7.34 22.85 -25.08
CA LEU A 43 6.25 22.57 -26.01
C LEU A 43 5.49 23.86 -26.39
N SER A 44 5.02 23.94 -27.64
CA SER A 44 4.01 24.94 -27.98
C SER A 44 2.70 24.69 -27.21
N ARG A 45 1.86 25.72 -27.09
CA ARG A 45 0.56 25.56 -26.43
C ARG A 45 -0.28 24.44 -27.07
N GLU A 46 -0.28 24.35 -28.39
CA GLU A 46 -1.02 23.33 -29.14
C GLU A 46 -0.49 21.92 -28.86
N GLN A 47 0.84 21.75 -28.87
CA GLN A 47 1.47 20.47 -28.53
C GLN A 47 1.17 20.04 -27.10
N LYS A 48 1.24 20.97 -26.15
CA LYS A 48 0.93 20.72 -24.75
C LYS A 48 -0.54 20.27 -24.59
N ILE A 49 -1.48 21.01 -25.14
CA ILE A 49 -2.90 20.66 -25.12
C ILE A 49 -3.11 19.25 -25.72
N TYR A 50 -2.50 18.96 -26.87
CA TYR A 50 -2.63 17.67 -27.53
C TYR A 50 -2.16 16.50 -26.64
N VAL A 51 -0.96 16.62 -26.05
CA VAL A 51 -0.43 15.49 -25.27
C VAL A 51 -1.18 15.26 -23.94
N PHE A 52 -1.63 16.34 -23.27
CA PHE A 52 -2.41 16.21 -22.06
C PHE A 52 -3.86 15.76 -22.34
N ASP A 53 -4.52 16.27 -23.40
CA ASP A 53 -5.85 15.82 -23.81
C ASP A 53 -5.83 14.32 -24.11
N LYS A 54 -4.84 13.88 -24.89
CA LYS A 54 -4.66 12.46 -25.21
C LYS A 54 -4.33 11.63 -23.97
N MET A 55 -3.45 12.07 -23.08
CA MET A 55 -3.11 11.35 -21.86
C MET A 55 -4.33 11.21 -20.92
N PHE A 56 -5.10 12.26 -20.74
CA PHE A 56 -6.29 12.24 -19.88
C PHE A 56 -7.44 11.43 -20.48
N SER A 57 -7.54 11.35 -21.81
CA SER A 57 -8.54 10.51 -22.48
C SER A 57 -8.38 9.01 -22.19
N PHE A 58 -7.22 8.56 -21.69
CA PHE A 58 -7.00 7.20 -21.22
C PHE A 58 -7.54 6.94 -19.79
N ASN A 59 -8.23 7.89 -19.18
CA ASN A 59 -8.80 7.80 -17.83
C ASN A 59 -7.74 7.43 -16.77
N ILE A 60 -6.61 8.13 -16.78
CA ILE A 60 -5.58 7.91 -15.75
C ILE A 60 -6.13 8.20 -14.36
N PRO A 61 -5.73 7.46 -13.32
CA PRO A 61 -6.29 7.62 -11.97
C PRO A 61 -5.96 8.97 -11.35
N CYS A 62 -4.77 9.49 -11.57
CA CYS A 62 -4.36 10.84 -11.15
C CYS A 62 -3.01 11.23 -11.78
N LEU A 63 -2.71 12.52 -11.71
CA LEU A 63 -1.41 13.08 -12.08
C LEU A 63 -0.84 13.87 -10.90
N VAL A 64 0.36 13.49 -10.44
CA VAL A 64 1.04 14.09 -9.29
C VAL A 64 2.19 14.96 -9.76
N TYR A 65 2.14 16.24 -9.43
CA TYR A 65 3.25 17.18 -9.62
C TYR A 65 4.13 17.22 -8.38
N CYS A 66 5.43 16.98 -8.56
CA CYS A 66 6.42 17.03 -7.47
C CYS A 66 7.13 18.39 -7.39
N ARG A 67 7.82 18.67 -6.27
CA ARG A 67 8.67 19.87 -6.07
C ARG A 67 7.91 21.20 -6.21
N ASN A 68 6.65 21.24 -5.77
CA ASN A 68 5.77 22.42 -5.94
C ASN A 68 5.55 22.87 -7.40
N HIS A 69 5.85 22.01 -8.38
CA HIS A 69 5.38 22.31 -9.72
C HIS A 69 3.86 22.31 -9.75
N MET A 70 3.29 23.18 -10.55
CA MET A 70 1.85 23.33 -10.70
C MET A 70 1.49 23.25 -12.18
N PRO A 71 0.35 22.64 -12.52
CA PRO A 71 -0.19 22.71 -13.87
C PRO A 71 -0.58 24.14 -14.22
N ASP A 72 -0.51 24.49 -15.49
CA ASP A 72 -1.10 25.74 -16.00
C ASP A 72 -2.61 25.59 -16.25
N GLU A 73 -3.26 26.70 -16.62
CA GLU A 73 -4.73 26.71 -16.77
C GLU A 73 -5.21 25.77 -17.88
N ASP A 74 -4.47 25.67 -19.01
CA ASP A 74 -4.85 24.74 -20.08
C ASP A 74 -4.92 23.28 -19.57
N VAL A 75 -3.94 22.86 -18.76
CA VAL A 75 -3.91 21.51 -18.17
C VAL A 75 -4.99 21.33 -17.11
N LEU A 76 -5.26 22.37 -16.32
CA LEU A 76 -6.35 22.35 -15.32
C LEU A 76 -7.72 22.18 -15.99
N GLU A 77 -7.98 22.90 -17.10
CA GLU A 77 -9.22 22.76 -17.86
C GLU A 77 -9.40 21.36 -18.43
N LEU A 78 -8.32 20.79 -19.00
CA LEU A 78 -8.34 19.41 -19.51
C LEU A 78 -8.57 18.39 -18.39
N ALA A 79 -7.93 18.57 -17.24
CA ALA A 79 -8.15 17.70 -16.09
C ALA A 79 -9.61 17.73 -15.59
N ARG A 80 -10.22 18.89 -15.55
CA ARG A 80 -11.67 19.04 -15.24
C ARG A 80 -12.55 18.34 -16.28
N LYS A 81 -12.24 18.51 -17.59
CA LYS A 81 -12.97 17.86 -18.69
C LYS A 81 -13.00 16.34 -18.55
N TYR A 82 -11.89 15.74 -18.14
CA TYR A 82 -11.75 14.28 -18.01
C TYR A 82 -11.93 13.78 -16.57
N SER A 83 -12.23 14.66 -15.61
CA SER A 83 -12.33 14.34 -14.18
C SER A 83 -11.07 13.68 -13.61
N VAL A 84 -9.89 14.07 -14.11
CA VAL A 84 -8.60 13.56 -13.64
C VAL A 84 -8.11 14.39 -12.45
N PRO A 85 -7.90 13.83 -11.26
CA PRO A 85 -7.32 14.53 -10.13
C PRO A 85 -5.89 14.95 -10.40
N LEU A 86 -5.61 16.21 -10.11
CA LEU A 86 -4.26 16.75 -10.10
C LEU A 86 -3.82 16.99 -8.66
N LEU A 87 -2.71 16.39 -8.28
CA LEU A 87 -2.14 16.47 -6.94
C LEU A 87 -0.79 17.18 -7.00
N ALA A 88 -0.45 17.95 -5.96
CA ALA A 88 0.84 18.61 -5.84
C ALA A 88 1.57 18.19 -4.56
N SER A 89 2.87 17.95 -4.67
CA SER A 89 3.74 17.59 -3.56
C SER A 89 4.96 18.50 -3.50
N ARG A 90 5.35 18.89 -2.28
CA ARG A 90 6.62 19.61 -2.04
C ARG A 90 7.85 18.72 -2.14
N CYS A 91 7.66 17.42 -1.96
CA CYS A 91 8.74 16.43 -1.96
C CYS A 91 9.36 16.28 -3.36
N ASN A 92 10.58 15.80 -3.40
CA ASN A 92 11.21 15.42 -4.66
C ASN A 92 10.53 14.17 -5.26
N THR A 93 10.74 13.97 -6.57
CA THR A 93 10.08 12.89 -7.32
C THR A 93 10.42 11.50 -6.78
N SER A 94 11.66 11.28 -6.36
CA SER A 94 12.09 9.97 -5.84
C SER A 94 11.41 9.64 -4.51
N ASP A 95 11.27 10.63 -3.61
CA ASP A 95 10.59 10.42 -2.32
C ASP A 95 9.09 10.15 -2.51
N VAL A 96 8.43 10.91 -3.41
CA VAL A 96 7.01 10.68 -3.73
C VAL A 96 6.84 9.30 -4.34
N PHE A 97 7.69 8.95 -5.31
CA PHE A 97 7.68 7.65 -5.97
C PHE A 97 7.82 6.50 -4.97
N ALA A 98 8.84 6.55 -4.10
CA ALA A 98 9.09 5.49 -3.13
C ALA A 98 7.94 5.33 -2.12
N ARG A 99 7.38 6.45 -1.63
CA ARG A 99 6.27 6.44 -0.66
C ARG A 99 4.98 5.92 -1.27
N VAL A 100 4.61 6.40 -2.46
CA VAL A 100 3.38 5.98 -3.13
C VAL A 100 3.49 4.52 -3.57
N LEU A 101 4.65 4.11 -4.12
CA LEU A 101 4.88 2.72 -4.51
C LEU A 101 4.74 1.77 -3.33
N ARG A 102 5.39 2.08 -2.20
CA ARG A 102 5.29 1.26 -0.97
C ARG A 102 3.84 1.17 -0.50
N TYR A 103 3.14 2.30 -0.41
CA TYR A 103 1.75 2.33 0.03
C TYR A 103 0.85 1.47 -0.87
N LEU A 104 1.02 1.57 -2.20
CA LEU A 104 0.24 0.77 -3.15
C LEU A 104 0.56 -0.73 -3.04
N GLN A 105 1.84 -1.07 -2.90
CA GLN A 105 2.26 -2.47 -2.70
C GLN A 105 1.69 -3.07 -1.43
N GLU A 106 1.74 -2.35 -0.32
CA GLU A 106 1.20 -2.80 0.97
C GLU A 106 -0.34 -2.90 0.94
N THR A 107 -1.02 -1.91 0.32
CA THR A 107 -2.50 -1.84 0.31
C THR A 107 -3.12 -2.80 -0.69
N LEU A 108 -2.49 -3.00 -1.85
CA LEU A 108 -2.98 -3.85 -2.94
C LEU A 108 -2.34 -5.25 -2.93
N ALA A 109 -1.55 -5.58 -1.91
CA ALA A 109 -0.94 -6.89 -1.78
C ALA A 109 -2.00 -8.00 -1.76
N PRO A 110 -1.83 -9.07 -2.54
CA PRO A 110 -2.68 -10.25 -2.42
C PRO A 110 -2.73 -10.73 -0.97
N THR A 111 -3.94 -10.91 -0.45
CA THR A 111 -4.15 -11.31 0.95
C THR A 111 -4.74 -12.70 1.00
N LEU A 112 -4.19 -13.57 1.85
CA LEU A 112 -4.73 -14.87 2.20
C LEU A 112 -4.99 -14.90 3.70
N THR A 113 -6.20 -15.25 4.12
CA THR A 113 -6.51 -15.48 5.54
C THR A 113 -6.41 -16.96 5.83
N ILE A 114 -5.62 -17.31 6.85
CA ILE A 114 -5.47 -18.69 7.31
C ILE A 114 -5.83 -18.79 8.79
N HIS A 115 -6.32 -19.98 9.19
CA HIS A 115 -6.59 -20.29 10.60
C HIS A 115 -5.29 -20.71 11.30
N GLY A 116 -4.89 -19.94 12.31
CA GLY A 116 -3.65 -20.18 13.05
C GLY A 116 -3.34 -19.06 14.04
N VAL A 117 -2.17 -19.16 14.63
CA VAL A 117 -1.60 -18.15 15.52
C VAL A 117 -0.27 -17.66 14.96
N LEU A 118 -0.11 -16.36 14.83
CA LEU A 118 1.15 -15.76 14.43
C LEU A 118 1.82 -15.09 15.63
N MET A 119 3.06 -15.47 15.87
CA MET A 119 3.90 -14.96 16.95
C MET A 119 5.17 -14.34 16.39
N ASP A 120 5.67 -13.32 17.06
CA ASP A 120 7.05 -12.87 16.92
C ASP A 120 7.88 -13.54 18.03
N ILE A 121 8.75 -14.46 17.63
CA ILE A 121 9.63 -15.20 18.53
C ILE A 121 11.08 -14.82 18.23
N PHE A 122 11.71 -14.02 19.09
CA PHE A 122 13.06 -13.48 18.91
C PHE A 122 13.26 -12.67 17.61
N GLY A 123 12.20 -12.04 17.09
CA GLY A 123 12.24 -11.31 15.83
C GLY A 123 11.77 -12.08 14.60
N GLU A 124 11.66 -13.42 14.71
CA GLU A 124 11.20 -14.30 13.66
C GLU A 124 9.69 -14.50 13.71
N GLY A 125 9.03 -14.53 12.55
CA GLY A 125 7.59 -14.76 12.42
C GLY A 125 7.27 -16.25 12.42
N VAL A 126 6.74 -16.74 13.51
CA VAL A 126 6.36 -18.15 13.65
C VAL A 126 4.85 -18.31 13.54
N LEU A 127 4.42 -19.04 12.51
CA LEU A 127 3.02 -19.38 12.27
C LEU A 127 2.71 -20.75 12.83
N ILE A 128 1.86 -20.80 13.86
CA ILE A 128 1.39 -22.03 14.52
C ILE A 128 0.07 -22.44 13.88
N THR A 129 0.06 -23.57 13.18
CA THR A 129 -1.13 -24.12 12.54
C THR A 129 -1.53 -25.45 13.16
N GLY A 130 -2.75 -25.90 12.92
CA GLY A 130 -3.28 -27.17 13.42
C GLY A 130 -4.79 -27.12 13.56
N GLU A 131 -5.39 -28.27 13.90
CA GLU A 131 -6.84 -28.40 14.10
C GLU A 131 -7.35 -27.48 15.20
N SER A 132 -8.64 -27.09 15.10
CA SER A 132 -9.27 -26.31 16.16
C SER A 132 -9.23 -27.10 17.48
N GLY A 133 -8.80 -26.40 18.53
CA GLY A 133 -8.77 -26.96 19.87
C GLY A 133 -7.56 -27.81 20.26
N ILE A 134 -6.53 -27.85 19.43
CA ILE A 134 -5.28 -28.54 19.75
C ILE A 134 -4.41 -27.82 20.80
N GLY A 135 -4.77 -26.56 21.14
CA GLY A 135 -4.01 -25.79 22.13
C GLY A 135 -3.13 -24.69 21.52
N LYS A 136 -3.40 -24.23 20.29
CA LYS A 136 -2.60 -23.15 19.63
C LYS A 136 -2.55 -21.87 20.46
N SER A 137 -3.72 -21.38 20.88
CA SER A 137 -3.85 -20.13 21.66
C SER A 137 -3.26 -20.27 23.06
N GLU A 138 -3.36 -21.46 23.67
CA GLU A 138 -2.72 -21.76 24.97
C GLU A 138 -1.19 -21.77 24.84
N ALA A 139 -0.65 -22.33 23.74
CA ALA A 139 0.78 -22.28 23.43
C ALA A 139 1.26 -20.83 23.21
N ALA A 140 0.47 -20.02 22.50
CA ALA A 140 0.77 -18.60 22.32
C ALA A 140 0.80 -17.84 23.64
N LEU A 141 -0.16 -18.09 24.54
CA LEU A 141 -0.18 -17.50 25.88
C LEU A 141 1.08 -17.82 26.68
N GLU A 142 1.56 -19.07 26.59
CA GLU A 142 2.79 -19.48 27.27
C GLU A 142 4.04 -18.81 26.67
N LEU A 143 4.05 -18.58 25.33
CA LEU A 143 5.10 -17.82 24.68
C LEU A 143 5.07 -16.34 25.07
N ILE A 144 3.88 -15.72 25.21
CA ILE A 144 3.72 -14.35 25.71
C ILE A 144 4.31 -14.20 27.11
N LYS A 145 4.02 -15.15 28.03
CA LYS A 145 4.61 -15.15 29.38
C LYS A 145 6.12 -15.27 29.38
N ARG A 146 6.72 -15.82 28.33
CA ARG A 146 8.17 -15.92 28.15
C ARG A 146 8.79 -14.69 27.44
N GLY A 147 7.99 -13.66 27.16
CA GLY A 147 8.44 -12.40 26.57
C GLY A 147 8.39 -12.33 25.05
N HIS A 148 7.71 -13.29 24.39
CA HIS A 148 7.43 -13.22 22.95
C HIS A 148 6.16 -12.42 22.67
N ARG A 149 5.96 -12.00 21.44
CA ARG A 149 4.88 -11.08 21.08
C ARG A 149 3.81 -11.76 20.23
N LEU A 150 2.55 -11.52 20.58
CA LEU A 150 1.41 -11.92 19.77
C LEU A 150 1.26 -10.96 18.57
N VAL A 151 1.07 -11.52 17.39
CA VAL A 151 0.71 -10.77 16.18
C VAL A 151 -0.76 -11.00 15.84
N ALA A 152 -1.18 -12.28 15.76
CA ALA A 152 -2.56 -12.65 15.46
C ALA A 152 -2.94 -13.97 16.11
N ASP A 153 -4.21 -14.12 16.54
CA ASP A 153 -4.80 -15.38 16.98
C ASP A 153 -6.07 -15.68 16.17
N ASP A 154 -6.33 -16.96 15.94
CA ASP A 154 -7.45 -17.53 15.19
C ASP A 154 -7.43 -17.23 13.68
N ALA A 155 -7.39 -15.98 13.27
CA ALA A 155 -7.29 -15.55 11.88
C ALA A 155 -6.00 -14.76 11.63
N VAL A 156 -5.17 -15.25 10.72
CA VAL A 156 -3.94 -14.59 10.28
C VAL A 156 -4.10 -14.13 8.83
N GLU A 157 -4.06 -12.84 8.61
CA GLU A 157 -4.01 -12.26 7.26
C GLU A 157 -2.55 -12.23 6.79
N LEU A 158 -2.24 -13.00 5.74
CA LEU A 158 -0.94 -13.01 5.08
C LEU A 158 -1.00 -12.13 3.83
N HIS A 159 -0.15 -11.12 3.78
CA HIS A 159 -0.01 -10.19 2.66
C HIS A 159 1.29 -10.49 1.92
N ARG A 160 1.21 -10.75 0.62
CA ARG A 160 2.40 -10.92 -0.23
C ARG A 160 2.86 -9.56 -0.74
N VAL A 161 3.72 -8.89 0.02
CA VAL A 161 4.22 -7.53 -0.29
C VAL A 161 5.18 -7.55 -1.49
N THR A 162 6.05 -8.57 -1.57
CA THR A 162 6.91 -8.84 -2.73
C THR A 162 6.91 -10.33 -3.07
N GLU A 163 7.66 -10.76 -4.07
CA GLU A 163 7.80 -12.19 -4.40
C GLU A 163 8.41 -13.01 -3.26
N GLU A 164 9.26 -12.36 -2.44
CA GLU A 164 10.02 -12.99 -1.36
C GLU A 164 9.54 -12.58 0.05
N LEU A 165 8.63 -11.59 0.16
CA LEU A 165 8.21 -11.06 1.46
C LEU A 165 6.72 -11.31 1.72
N LEU A 166 6.44 -12.19 2.66
CA LEU A 166 5.14 -12.34 3.30
C LEU A 166 5.11 -11.56 4.61
N VAL A 167 4.03 -10.83 4.85
CA VAL A 167 3.78 -10.11 6.11
C VAL A 167 2.45 -10.56 6.68
N GLY A 168 2.49 -11.08 7.89
CA GLY A 168 1.30 -11.49 8.62
C GLY A 168 0.82 -10.42 9.60
N ARG A 169 -0.50 -10.31 9.75
CA ARG A 169 -1.16 -9.44 10.73
C ARG A 169 -2.50 -10.03 11.20
N ALA A 170 -3.03 -9.49 12.27
CA ALA A 170 -4.41 -9.77 12.67
C ALA A 170 -5.40 -8.93 11.85
N PRO A 171 -6.62 -9.44 11.56
CA PRO A 171 -7.74 -8.60 11.19
C PRO A 171 -7.95 -7.47 12.21
N GLU A 172 -8.40 -6.31 11.78
CA GLU A 172 -8.52 -5.12 12.64
C GLU A 172 -9.41 -5.37 13.87
N VAL A 173 -10.47 -6.15 13.69
CA VAL A 173 -11.46 -6.47 14.75
C VAL A 173 -10.89 -7.40 15.84
N THR A 174 -9.96 -8.29 15.49
CA THR A 174 -9.37 -9.28 16.42
C THR A 174 -7.97 -8.91 16.90
N ARG A 175 -7.48 -7.73 16.51
CA ARG A 175 -6.13 -7.27 16.87
C ARG A 175 -5.93 -7.22 18.37
N HIS A 176 -4.85 -7.83 18.86
CA HIS A 176 -4.44 -7.95 20.26
C HIS A 176 -5.31 -8.90 21.12
N PHE A 177 -6.32 -9.51 20.55
CA PHE A 177 -7.13 -10.47 21.27
C PHE A 177 -6.65 -11.92 21.07
N ILE A 178 -6.84 -12.74 22.08
CA ILE A 178 -6.62 -14.18 22.06
C ILE A 178 -7.85 -14.88 22.65
N GLU A 179 -8.28 -15.98 22.03
CA GLU A 179 -9.38 -16.78 22.54
C GLU A 179 -8.85 -17.97 23.33
N LEU A 180 -9.21 -18.03 24.62
CA LEU A 180 -8.79 -19.12 25.52
C LEU A 180 -10.02 -19.94 25.95
N ARG A 181 -9.93 -21.27 25.78
CA ARG A 181 -11.02 -22.16 26.17
C ARG A 181 -11.34 -22.04 27.66
N GLY A 182 -12.64 -21.91 27.98
CA GLY A 182 -13.11 -21.78 29.35
C GLY A 182 -12.90 -20.44 30.02
N ILE A 183 -12.20 -19.52 29.35
CA ILE A 183 -11.95 -18.15 29.83
C ILE A 183 -12.68 -17.15 28.94
N GLY A 184 -12.63 -17.35 27.62
CA GLY A 184 -13.17 -16.42 26.62
C GLY A 184 -12.09 -15.60 25.93
N ILE A 185 -12.51 -14.43 25.39
CA ILE A 185 -11.63 -13.50 24.67
C ILE A 185 -10.87 -12.63 25.66
N VAL A 186 -9.56 -12.57 25.50
CA VAL A 186 -8.62 -11.87 26.38
C VAL A 186 -7.86 -10.81 25.59
N ASP A 187 -7.83 -9.57 26.07
CA ASP A 187 -6.98 -8.52 25.52
C ASP A 187 -5.55 -8.64 26.06
N VAL A 188 -4.67 -9.17 25.22
CA VAL A 188 -3.26 -9.43 25.55
C VAL A 188 -2.53 -8.12 25.87
N LYS A 189 -2.79 -7.05 25.11
CA LYS A 189 -2.14 -5.76 25.32
C LYS A 189 -2.50 -5.15 26.67
N THR A 190 -3.76 -5.29 27.09
CA THR A 190 -4.21 -4.79 28.41
C THR A 190 -3.64 -5.60 29.56
N LEU A 191 -3.55 -6.95 29.42
CA LEU A 191 -3.10 -7.81 30.52
C LEU A 191 -1.57 -7.93 30.64
N PHE A 192 -0.85 -7.95 29.52
CA PHE A 192 0.61 -8.20 29.50
C PHE A 192 1.43 -6.99 29.08
N GLY A 193 0.78 -5.88 28.71
CA GLY A 193 1.43 -4.65 28.29
C GLY A 193 1.66 -4.56 26.78
N VAL A 194 2.02 -3.37 26.30
CA VAL A 194 2.26 -3.07 24.88
C VAL A 194 3.40 -3.88 24.28
N GLU A 195 4.37 -4.29 25.07
CA GLU A 195 5.53 -5.09 24.65
C GLU A 195 5.16 -6.53 24.26
N SER A 196 3.97 -7.02 24.67
CA SER A 196 3.51 -8.39 24.43
C SER A 196 2.80 -8.55 23.07
N VAL A 197 2.60 -7.48 22.34
CA VAL A 197 1.91 -7.47 21.05
C VAL A 197 2.72 -6.79 19.96
N LYS A 198 2.46 -7.17 18.71
CA LYS A 198 3.03 -6.55 17.52
C LYS A 198 1.98 -6.49 16.41
N GLU A 199 1.95 -5.42 15.63
CA GLU A 199 0.91 -5.24 14.61
C GLU A 199 1.13 -6.09 13.37
N THR A 200 2.38 -6.22 12.95
CA THR A 200 2.77 -6.96 11.75
C THR A 200 4.09 -7.70 11.96
N GLN A 201 4.27 -8.83 11.29
CA GLN A 201 5.51 -9.61 11.31
C GLN A 201 5.76 -10.24 9.95
N SER A 202 7.02 -10.20 9.48
CA SER A 202 7.43 -11.00 8.33
C SER A 202 7.33 -12.49 8.67
N VAL A 203 6.91 -13.28 7.69
CA VAL A 203 6.82 -14.75 7.79
C VAL A 203 7.69 -15.30 6.67
N ASP A 204 8.70 -16.09 7.04
CA ASP A 204 9.62 -16.73 6.10
C ASP A 204 9.17 -18.13 5.70
#